data_999472cd1003d2cd454e15123bbba276
#
_entry.id   999472cd1003d2cd454e15123bbba276
#
_cell.length_a   1.000
_cell.length_b   1.000
_cell.length_c   1.000
_cell.angle_alpha   90.00
_cell.angle_beta   90.00
_cell.angle_gamma   90.00
#
_symmetry.space_group_name_H-M   'P 1'
#
loop_
_entity.id
_entity.type
_entity.pdbx_description
1 polymer ?
#
loop_
_entity_poly.entity_id
_entity_poly.type
_entity_poly.pdbx_seq_one_letter_code
_entity_poly.pdbx_strand_id
1 'polypeptide(L)'
;MELILIRHGLPEKIINDDGTPADPPLCEEGHQQASKMANWMLKEKVDRLYSSPMRRAFQTAEPLAAACALDIEVRDGVAEYDQQAENYIPVEELKEVDYERWLRLMRGETDIDFDDFAYRVVSELEGIVSENRGKRVAVTCHGGVINVWTAHVIGFQPRLFFNPDYTSINRFMAASSGEKSVITLNEAVHLRHP
;
A
#
# COMPACT_ATOMS: atom_id res chain seq x y z
N MET A 1 -7.53 -2.49 17.88
CA MET A 1 -7.84 -2.98 16.54
C MET A 1 -6.60 -3.50 15.84
N GLU A 2 -6.73 -4.36 14.87
CA GLU A 2 -5.62 -4.73 13.97
C GLU A 2 -5.78 -3.98 12.64
N LEU A 3 -4.75 -3.24 12.24
CA LEU A 3 -4.65 -2.59 10.94
C LEU A 3 -3.69 -3.37 10.06
N ILE A 4 -4.16 -3.75 8.86
CA ILE A 4 -3.40 -4.53 7.89
C ILE A 4 -3.24 -3.68 6.64
N LEU A 5 -2.01 -3.23 6.36
CA LEU A 5 -1.69 -2.52 5.12
C LEU A 5 -1.18 -3.51 4.09
N ILE A 6 -1.77 -3.51 2.91
CA ILE A 6 -1.44 -4.42 1.81
C ILE A 6 -0.95 -3.59 0.63
N ARG A 7 0.29 -3.81 0.18
CA ARG A 7 0.77 -3.17 -1.05
C ARG A 7 -0.01 -3.71 -2.24
N HIS A 8 -0.34 -2.88 -3.21
CA HIS A 8 -0.94 -3.31 -4.48
C HIS A 8 -0.09 -4.37 -5.19
N GLY A 9 -0.71 -5.19 -6.05
CA GLY A 9 -0.03 -6.14 -6.95
C GLY A 9 0.78 -5.46 -8.04
N LEU A 10 1.55 -6.22 -8.80
CA LEU A 10 2.38 -5.70 -9.90
C LEU A 10 1.51 -4.98 -10.94
N PRO A 11 1.73 -3.68 -11.21
CA PRO A 11 0.95 -2.94 -12.20
C PRO A 11 1.61 -2.96 -13.56
N GLU A 12 0.85 -2.56 -14.58
CA GLU A 12 1.34 -2.21 -15.90
C GLU A 12 2.31 -1.02 -15.82
N LYS A 13 3.23 -0.94 -16.79
CA LYS A 13 4.03 0.25 -17.02
C LYS A 13 3.25 1.21 -17.91
N ILE A 14 3.16 2.48 -17.51
CA ILE A 14 2.54 3.54 -18.32
C ILE A 14 3.52 4.70 -18.48
N ILE A 15 3.64 5.17 -19.70
CA ILE A 15 4.38 6.39 -20.07
C ILE A 15 3.43 7.24 -20.89
N ASN A 16 2.97 8.34 -20.31
CA ASN A 16 2.14 9.34 -20.98
C ASN A 16 3.04 10.47 -21.50
N ASP A 17 2.66 11.07 -22.62
CA ASP A 17 3.34 12.20 -23.24
C ASP A 17 2.38 13.40 -23.45
N ASP A 18 1.17 13.30 -22.92
CA ASP A 18 0.08 14.27 -23.07
C ASP A 18 -0.22 15.06 -21.80
N GLY A 19 0.58 14.91 -20.74
CA GLY A 19 0.39 15.58 -19.44
C GLY A 19 -0.64 14.92 -18.53
N THR A 20 -1.22 13.78 -18.92
CA THR A 20 -2.18 13.07 -18.07
C THR A 20 -1.47 12.22 -17.01
N PRO A 21 -1.97 12.19 -15.75
CA PRO A 21 -1.43 11.31 -14.73
C PRO A 21 -1.52 9.83 -15.11
N ALA A 22 -0.45 9.09 -14.81
CA ALA A 22 -0.43 7.65 -15.01
C ALA A 22 -1.13 6.92 -13.84
N ASP A 23 -2.21 6.22 -14.15
CA ASP A 23 -2.90 5.36 -13.18
C ASP A 23 -3.00 3.92 -13.74
N PRO A 24 -1.88 3.16 -13.70
CA PRO A 24 -1.82 1.82 -14.26
C PRO A 24 -2.77 0.85 -13.56
N PRO A 25 -3.44 -0.04 -14.34
CA PRO A 25 -4.08 -1.22 -13.79
C PRO A 25 -3.03 -2.25 -13.34
N LEU A 26 -3.46 -3.31 -12.68
CA LEU A 26 -2.63 -4.49 -12.48
C LEU A 26 -2.35 -5.18 -13.83
N CYS A 27 -1.12 -5.70 -13.99
CA CYS A 27 -0.84 -6.67 -15.05
C CYS A 27 -1.38 -8.06 -14.68
N GLU A 28 -1.29 -9.03 -15.59
CA GLU A 28 -1.77 -10.40 -15.35
C GLU A 28 -1.14 -11.03 -14.10
N GLU A 29 0.17 -10.86 -13.91
CA GLU A 29 0.86 -11.33 -12.70
C GLU A 29 0.33 -10.64 -11.45
N GLY A 30 0.08 -9.34 -11.52
CA GLY A 30 -0.49 -8.56 -10.41
C GLY A 30 -1.86 -9.06 -9.97
N HIS A 31 -2.73 -9.44 -10.92
CA HIS A 31 -4.02 -10.07 -10.63
C HIS A 31 -3.86 -11.45 -9.96
N GLN A 32 -2.89 -12.24 -10.40
CA GLN A 32 -2.57 -13.52 -9.76
C GLN A 32 -2.04 -13.33 -8.33
N GLN A 33 -1.16 -12.34 -8.11
CA GLN A 33 -0.66 -11.97 -6.78
C GLN A 33 -1.81 -11.55 -5.86
N ALA A 34 -2.73 -10.70 -6.33
CA ALA A 34 -3.91 -10.26 -5.58
C ALA A 34 -4.83 -11.43 -5.20
N SER A 35 -5.03 -12.38 -6.11
CA SER A 35 -5.83 -13.58 -5.86
C SER A 35 -5.17 -14.49 -4.81
N LYS A 36 -3.85 -14.70 -4.87
CA LYS A 36 -3.10 -15.47 -3.87
C LYS A 36 -3.17 -14.80 -2.49
N MET A 37 -3.01 -13.48 -2.44
CA MET A 37 -3.13 -12.70 -1.21
C MET A 37 -4.53 -12.84 -0.60
N ALA A 38 -5.58 -12.70 -1.40
CA ALA A 38 -6.96 -12.86 -0.94
C ALA A 38 -7.21 -14.25 -0.35
N ASN A 39 -6.79 -15.31 -1.04
CA ASN A 39 -6.90 -16.69 -0.54
C ASN A 39 -6.13 -16.91 0.76
N TRP A 40 -4.97 -16.28 0.91
CA TRP A 40 -4.21 -16.34 2.15
C TRP A 40 -4.94 -15.66 3.30
N MET A 41 -5.52 -14.49 3.04
CA MET A 41 -6.26 -13.70 4.03
C MET A 41 -7.58 -14.34 4.48
N LEU A 42 -8.16 -15.28 3.70
CA LEU A 42 -9.36 -16.04 4.12
C LEU A 42 -9.17 -16.89 5.38
N LYS A 43 -7.93 -17.15 5.79
CA LYS A 43 -7.62 -17.85 7.06
C LYS A 43 -7.98 -17.00 8.29
N GLU A 44 -8.25 -15.74 8.08
CA GLU A 44 -8.51 -14.76 9.11
C GLU A 44 -9.77 -13.96 8.78
N LYS A 45 -10.49 -13.51 9.81
CA LYS A 45 -11.66 -12.66 9.60
C LYS A 45 -11.20 -11.22 9.36
N VAL A 46 -11.57 -10.63 8.23
CA VAL A 46 -11.48 -9.18 7.97
C VAL A 46 -12.88 -8.57 8.19
N ASP A 47 -12.98 -7.49 8.95
CA ASP A 47 -14.24 -6.84 9.28
C ASP A 47 -14.56 -5.64 8.37
N ARG A 48 -13.53 -4.99 7.81
CA ARG A 48 -13.65 -3.85 6.90
C ARG A 48 -12.50 -3.85 5.90
N LEU A 49 -12.78 -3.37 4.70
CA LEU A 49 -11.82 -3.26 3.62
C LEU A 49 -11.84 -1.85 3.03
N TYR A 50 -10.68 -1.20 3.06
CA TYR A 50 -10.43 0.10 2.45
C TYR A 50 -9.45 -0.03 1.30
N SER A 51 -9.49 0.93 0.38
CA SER A 51 -8.55 1.00 -0.74
C SER A 51 -8.16 2.45 -1.05
N SER A 52 -6.93 2.62 -1.52
CA SER A 52 -6.52 3.80 -2.28
C SER A 52 -7.42 3.95 -3.52
N PRO A 53 -7.68 5.19 -4.00
CA PRO A 53 -8.43 5.42 -5.24
C PRO A 53 -7.69 4.94 -6.49
N MET A 54 -6.36 4.71 -6.42
CA MET A 54 -5.54 4.33 -7.57
C MET A 54 -5.89 2.91 -8.05
N ARG A 55 -6.06 2.74 -9.36
CA ARG A 55 -6.55 1.50 -10.00
C ARG A 55 -5.83 0.25 -9.52
N ARG A 56 -4.50 0.27 -9.48
CA ARG A 56 -3.68 -0.86 -9.02
C ARG A 56 -4.01 -1.32 -7.59
N ALA A 57 -4.30 -0.37 -6.68
CA ALA A 57 -4.66 -0.71 -5.30
C ALA A 57 -6.11 -1.19 -5.20
N PHE A 58 -7.03 -0.55 -5.92
CA PHE A 58 -8.43 -0.95 -5.95
C PHE A 58 -8.60 -2.35 -6.51
N GLN A 59 -7.96 -2.66 -7.66
CA GLN A 59 -7.96 -3.99 -8.25
C GLN A 59 -7.33 -5.06 -7.35
N THR A 60 -6.37 -4.67 -6.50
CA THR A 60 -5.80 -5.60 -5.50
C THR A 60 -6.81 -5.93 -4.41
N ALA A 61 -7.71 -5.00 -4.06
CA ALA A 61 -8.76 -5.23 -3.06
C ALA A 61 -9.89 -6.13 -3.56
N GLU A 62 -10.20 -6.10 -4.86
CA GLU A 62 -11.38 -6.77 -5.44
C GLU A 62 -11.49 -8.27 -5.10
N PRO A 63 -10.44 -9.12 -5.24
CA PRO A 63 -10.55 -10.53 -4.90
C PRO A 63 -10.77 -10.76 -3.40
N LEU A 64 -10.21 -9.92 -2.53
CA LEU A 64 -10.44 -10.02 -1.08
C LEU A 64 -11.86 -9.58 -0.72
N ALA A 65 -12.36 -8.51 -1.34
CA ALA A 65 -13.74 -8.04 -1.18
C ALA A 65 -14.74 -9.13 -1.55
N ALA A 66 -14.57 -9.75 -2.72
CA ALA A 66 -15.42 -10.83 -3.19
C ALA A 66 -15.38 -12.05 -2.26
N ALA A 67 -14.17 -12.45 -1.82
CA ALA A 67 -13.99 -13.62 -0.97
C ALA A 67 -14.56 -13.45 0.45
N CYS A 68 -14.53 -12.22 1.00
CA CYS A 68 -15.03 -11.90 2.33
C CYS A 68 -16.46 -11.32 2.34
N ALA A 69 -17.07 -11.11 1.17
CA ALA A 69 -18.37 -10.42 1.01
C ALA A 69 -18.35 -9.03 1.68
N LEU A 70 -17.31 -8.25 1.42
CA LEU A 70 -17.13 -6.90 1.94
C LEU A 70 -17.21 -5.87 0.80
N ASP A 71 -17.72 -4.68 1.11
CA ASP A 71 -17.60 -3.51 0.25
C ASP A 71 -16.19 -2.92 0.37
N ILE A 72 -15.70 -2.31 -0.73
CA ILE A 72 -14.44 -1.57 -0.74
C ILE A 72 -14.76 -0.09 -0.49
N GLU A 73 -14.32 0.45 0.64
CA GLU A 73 -14.44 1.87 0.96
C GLU A 73 -13.17 2.61 0.47
N VAL A 74 -13.34 3.54 -0.47
CA VAL A 74 -12.20 4.31 -1.02
C VAL A 74 -11.80 5.42 -0.06
N ARG A 75 -10.48 5.60 0.15
CA ARG A 75 -9.87 6.62 1.01
C ARG A 75 -8.74 7.34 0.26
N ASP A 76 -8.98 8.62 -0.07
CA ASP A 76 -8.02 9.41 -0.87
C ASP A 76 -6.69 9.66 -0.12
N GLY A 77 -6.73 9.72 1.20
CA GLY A 77 -5.54 9.95 2.03
C GLY A 77 -4.50 8.84 1.96
N VAL A 78 -4.86 7.63 1.49
CA VAL A 78 -3.90 6.53 1.28
C VAL A 78 -3.47 6.36 -0.18
N ALA A 79 -3.68 7.39 -1.05
CA ALA A 79 -3.08 7.43 -2.37
C ALA A 79 -1.55 7.60 -2.28
N GLU A 80 -0.81 7.10 -3.29
CA GLU A 80 0.65 7.22 -3.31
C GLU A 80 1.09 8.65 -3.67
N TYR A 81 2.33 8.98 -3.35
CA TYR A 81 2.92 10.29 -3.65
C TYR A 81 3.05 10.55 -5.16
N ASP A 82 3.08 9.49 -5.98
CA ASP A 82 3.19 9.57 -7.45
C ASP A 82 1.84 9.72 -8.17
N GLN A 83 0.74 9.96 -7.45
CA GLN A 83 -0.61 10.03 -8.02
C GLN A 83 -0.76 11.01 -9.19
N GLN A 84 0.04 12.08 -9.21
CA GLN A 84 0.02 13.08 -10.27
C GLN A 84 1.16 12.91 -11.29
N ALA A 85 1.98 11.86 -11.18
CA ALA A 85 3.06 11.63 -12.11
C ALA A 85 2.53 11.13 -13.47
N GLU A 86 3.06 11.69 -14.56
CA GLU A 86 2.69 11.30 -15.93
C GLU A 86 3.18 9.89 -16.30
N ASN A 87 4.20 9.41 -15.58
CA ASN A 87 4.84 8.14 -15.89
C ASN A 87 4.89 7.25 -14.66
N TYR A 88 4.55 5.99 -14.86
CA TYR A 88 4.72 4.94 -13.87
C TYR A 88 5.63 3.84 -14.41
N ILE A 89 6.75 3.62 -13.75
CA ILE A 89 7.69 2.51 -14.04
C ILE A 89 7.83 1.70 -12.75
N PRO A 90 7.54 0.38 -12.75
CA PRO A 90 7.77 -0.48 -11.60
C PRO A 90 9.22 -0.34 -11.08
N VAL A 91 9.41 -0.32 -9.75
CA VAL A 91 10.73 -0.08 -9.13
C VAL A 91 11.77 -1.13 -9.58
N GLU A 92 11.33 -2.34 -9.85
CA GLU A 92 12.15 -3.44 -10.34
C GLU A 92 12.71 -3.14 -11.74
N GLU A 93 11.90 -2.55 -12.62
CA GLU A 93 12.34 -2.12 -13.96
C GLU A 93 13.15 -0.82 -13.91
N LEU A 94 12.84 0.06 -12.96
CA LEU A 94 13.49 1.35 -12.82
C LEU A 94 15.01 1.22 -12.67
N LYS A 95 15.46 0.18 -11.96
CA LYS A 95 16.89 -0.12 -11.79
C LYS A 95 17.62 -0.36 -13.11
N GLU A 96 16.93 -0.92 -14.11
CA GLU A 96 17.50 -1.26 -15.41
C GLU A 96 17.42 -0.09 -16.40
N VAL A 97 16.32 0.69 -16.34
CA VAL A 97 16.06 1.76 -17.31
C VAL A 97 16.56 3.13 -16.86
N ASP A 98 16.63 3.38 -15.54
CA ASP A 98 17.11 4.64 -14.95
C ASP A 98 17.73 4.38 -13.58
N TYR A 99 18.98 3.92 -13.59
CA TYR A 99 19.71 3.53 -12.37
C TYR A 99 19.91 4.70 -11.40
N GLU A 100 20.15 5.93 -11.90
CA GLU A 100 20.33 7.11 -11.04
C GLU A 100 19.04 7.47 -10.31
N ARG A 101 17.91 7.45 -10.98
CA ARG A 101 16.59 7.66 -10.36
C ARG A 101 16.28 6.56 -9.34
N TRP A 102 16.62 5.31 -9.67
CA TRP A 102 16.47 4.20 -8.74
C TRP A 102 17.33 4.39 -7.48
N LEU A 103 18.59 4.83 -7.62
CA LEU A 103 19.48 5.11 -6.48
C LEU A 103 18.92 6.23 -5.58
N ARG A 104 18.44 7.32 -6.16
CA ARG A 104 17.81 8.41 -5.41
C ARG A 104 16.62 7.90 -4.60
N LEU A 105 15.75 7.12 -5.22
CA LEU A 105 14.61 6.51 -4.54
C LEU A 105 15.05 5.60 -3.38
N MET A 106 16.07 4.77 -3.58
CA MET A 106 16.61 3.89 -2.52
C MET A 106 17.26 4.65 -1.36
N ARG A 107 17.72 5.89 -1.61
CA ARG A 107 18.24 6.79 -0.57
C ARG A 107 17.13 7.58 0.14
N GLY A 108 15.87 7.41 -0.30
CA GLY A 108 14.74 8.20 0.19
C GLY A 108 14.70 9.62 -0.34
N GLU A 109 15.45 9.92 -1.41
CA GLU A 109 15.46 11.22 -2.07
C GLU A 109 14.26 11.29 -3.03
N THR A 110 13.33 12.18 -2.76
CA THR A 110 12.12 12.38 -3.57
C THR A 110 12.02 13.85 -3.99
N ASP A 111 11.42 14.11 -5.14
CA ASP A 111 11.17 15.47 -5.64
C ASP A 111 9.83 16.04 -5.16
N ILE A 112 9.19 15.39 -4.16
CA ILE A 112 7.90 15.79 -3.60
C ILE A 112 8.08 16.37 -2.18
N ASP A 113 7.09 17.13 -1.72
CA ASP A 113 6.95 17.45 -0.30
C ASP A 113 6.53 16.19 0.47
N PHE A 114 7.54 15.49 1.00
CA PHE A 114 7.33 14.24 1.71
C PHE A 114 6.66 14.44 3.07
N ASP A 115 6.81 15.61 3.68
CA ASP A 115 6.18 15.92 4.96
C ASP A 115 4.66 16.10 4.78
N ASP A 116 4.22 16.76 3.71
CA ASP A 116 2.79 16.88 3.38
C ASP A 116 2.16 15.52 3.05
N PHE A 117 2.86 14.70 2.24
CA PHE A 117 2.44 13.32 1.99
C PHE A 117 2.31 12.52 3.27
N ALA A 118 3.31 12.57 4.15
CA ALA A 118 3.32 11.87 5.42
C ALA A 118 2.17 12.31 6.33
N TYR A 119 1.93 13.62 6.44
CA TYR A 119 0.82 14.17 7.22
C TYR A 119 -0.53 13.65 6.71
N ARG A 120 -0.77 13.66 5.41
CA ARG A 120 -2.00 13.16 4.79
C ARG A 120 -2.22 11.68 5.09
N VAL A 121 -1.19 10.85 4.90
CA VAL A 121 -1.26 9.41 5.16
C VAL A 121 -1.53 9.11 6.63
N VAL A 122 -0.80 9.75 7.54
CA VAL A 122 -0.99 9.55 8.99
C VAL A 122 -2.39 9.98 9.41
N SER A 123 -2.86 11.14 8.96
CA SER A 123 -4.19 11.65 9.29
C SER A 123 -5.30 10.69 8.85
N GLU A 124 -5.20 10.15 7.63
CA GLU A 124 -6.18 9.20 7.10
C GLU A 124 -6.18 7.88 7.88
N LEU A 125 -5.01 7.31 8.11
CA LEU A 125 -4.91 6.02 8.82
C LEU A 125 -5.28 6.13 10.30
N GLU A 126 -5.00 7.26 10.98
CA GLU A 126 -5.52 7.54 12.32
C GLU A 126 -7.06 7.64 12.32
N GLY A 127 -7.64 8.24 11.30
CA GLY A 127 -9.09 8.26 11.09
C GLY A 127 -9.66 6.85 11.00
N ILE A 128 -9.10 6.02 10.12
CA ILE A 128 -9.50 4.61 9.96
C ILE A 128 -9.37 3.84 11.29
N VAL A 129 -8.27 4.05 12.03
CA VAL A 129 -8.07 3.42 13.34
C VAL A 129 -9.15 3.83 14.31
N SER A 130 -9.49 5.12 14.37
CA SER A 130 -10.50 5.67 15.30
C SER A 130 -11.91 5.17 15.02
N GLU A 131 -12.27 5.02 13.73
CA GLU A 131 -13.58 4.56 13.26
C GLU A 131 -13.81 3.05 13.47
N ASN A 132 -12.74 2.28 13.65
CA ASN A 132 -12.80 0.81 13.63
C ASN A 132 -12.27 0.14 14.89
N ARG A 133 -12.55 0.70 16.06
CA ARG A 133 -12.12 0.13 17.35
C ARG A 133 -12.55 -1.33 17.50
N GLY A 134 -11.60 -2.18 17.89
CA GLY A 134 -11.85 -3.61 18.13
C GLY A 134 -11.96 -4.48 16.88
N LYS A 135 -11.89 -3.90 15.68
CA LYS A 135 -11.98 -4.62 14.41
C LYS A 135 -10.62 -5.00 13.85
N ARG A 136 -10.63 -5.91 12.87
CA ARG A 136 -9.53 -6.19 11.94
C ARG A 136 -9.85 -5.55 10.60
N VAL A 137 -9.01 -4.62 10.18
CA VAL A 137 -9.21 -3.78 8.99
C VAL A 137 -8.08 -3.98 8.01
N ALA A 138 -8.41 -4.24 6.75
CA ALA A 138 -7.45 -4.27 5.65
C ALA A 138 -7.54 -2.98 4.83
N VAL A 139 -6.39 -2.49 4.38
CA VAL A 139 -6.26 -1.32 3.49
C VAL A 139 -5.30 -1.68 2.37
N THR A 140 -5.79 -1.73 1.14
CA THR A 140 -4.91 -1.86 -0.04
C THR A 140 -4.36 -0.50 -0.42
N CYS A 141 -3.04 -0.38 -0.44
CA CYS A 141 -2.32 0.88 -0.60
C CYS A 141 -0.97 0.68 -1.30
N HIS A 142 0.03 1.45 -0.92
CA HIS A 142 1.29 1.60 -1.67
C HIS A 142 2.51 1.53 -0.75
N GLY A 143 3.69 1.42 -1.37
CA GLY A 143 4.95 1.32 -0.66
C GLY A 143 5.26 2.54 0.22
N GLY A 144 5.03 3.75 -0.29
CA GLY A 144 5.21 4.99 0.45
C GLY A 144 4.29 5.09 1.67
N VAL A 145 3.01 4.74 1.49
CA VAL A 145 2.01 4.70 2.58
C VAL A 145 2.44 3.77 3.72
N ILE A 146 2.91 2.56 3.36
CA ILE A 146 3.38 1.57 4.35
C ILE A 146 4.62 2.09 5.09
N ASN A 147 5.57 2.71 4.37
CA ASN A 147 6.76 3.30 4.98
C ASN A 147 6.41 4.42 5.95
N VAL A 148 5.53 5.36 5.56
CA VAL A 148 5.09 6.48 6.40
C VAL A 148 4.41 5.97 7.67
N TRP A 149 3.45 5.05 7.54
CA TRP A 149 2.76 4.51 8.70
C TRP A 149 3.69 3.74 9.64
N THR A 150 4.61 2.94 9.07
CA THR A 150 5.59 2.22 9.88
C THR A 150 6.48 3.20 10.65
N ALA A 151 6.99 4.26 9.99
CA ALA A 151 7.79 5.29 10.63
C ALA A 151 7.02 5.99 11.78
N HIS A 152 5.75 6.33 11.54
CA HIS A 152 4.86 6.90 12.56
C HIS A 152 4.72 5.98 13.80
N VAL A 153 4.47 4.68 13.58
CA VAL A 153 4.27 3.72 14.68
C VAL A 153 5.53 3.50 15.51
N ILE A 154 6.71 3.46 14.89
CA ILE A 154 7.98 3.22 15.62
C ILE A 154 8.71 4.50 16.00
N GLY A 155 8.17 5.69 15.65
CA GLY A 155 8.61 6.99 16.18
C GLY A 155 9.86 7.56 15.54
N PHE A 156 10.08 7.37 14.23
CA PHE A 156 11.16 8.06 13.52
C PHE A 156 10.63 8.92 12.35
N GLN A 157 11.52 9.76 11.83
CA GLN A 157 11.18 10.66 10.73
C GLN A 157 10.70 9.88 9.50
N PRO A 158 9.51 10.20 8.93
CA PRO A 158 8.99 9.55 7.75
C PRO A 158 9.94 9.63 6.55
N ARG A 159 10.20 8.49 5.93
CA ARG A 159 11.00 8.36 4.71
C ARG A 159 10.75 6.99 4.07
N LEU A 160 11.16 6.80 2.83
CA LEU A 160 11.25 5.48 2.22
C LEU A 160 12.49 4.77 2.78
N PHE A 161 12.33 3.67 3.49
CA PHE A 161 13.44 2.93 4.12
C PHE A 161 13.45 1.44 3.80
N PHE A 162 12.37 0.92 3.22
CA PHE A 162 12.32 -0.41 2.63
C PHE A 162 11.35 -0.44 1.45
N ASN A 163 11.51 -1.42 0.57
CA ASN A 163 10.58 -1.66 -0.53
C ASN A 163 9.71 -2.88 -0.18
N PRO A 164 8.45 -2.70 0.26
CA PRO A 164 7.56 -3.83 0.49
C PRO A 164 7.34 -4.62 -0.80
N ASP A 165 7.29 -5.95 -0.76
CA ASP A 165 6.95 -6.78 -1.92
C ASP A 165 5.51 -6.48 -2.41
N TYR A 166 5.22 -6.71 -3.69
CA TYR A 166 3.85 -6.62 -4.21
C TYR A 166 2.93 -7.58 -3.46
N THR A 167 1.74 -7.10 -3.13
CA THR A 167 0.75 -7.76 -2.27
C THR A 167 1.25 -8.16 -0.87
N SER A 168 2.40 -7.64 -0.41
CA SER A 168 2.86 -7.89 0.95
C SER A 168 1.87 -7.39 1.99
N ILE A 169 1.75 -8.15 3.07
CA ILE A 169 0.87 -7.89 4.19
C ILE A 169 1.71 -7.32 5.34
N ASN A 170 1.30 -6.16 5.85
CA ASN A 170 2.01 -5.44 6.91
C ASN A 170 1.02 -5.19 8.06
N ARG A 171 1.29 -5.72 9.25
CA ARG A 171 0.35 -5.77 10.36
C ARG A 171 0.75 -4.87 11.52
N PHE A 172 -0.24 -4.17 12.03
CA PHE A 172 -0.10 -3.25 13.15
C PHE A 172 -1.23 -3.45 14.17
N MET A 173 -0.91 -3.28 15.43
CA MET A 173 -1.93 -3.19 16.48
C MET A 173 -2.10 -1.73 16.91
N ALA A 174 -3.34 -1.32 17.14
CA ALA A 174 -3.68 -0.03 17.73
C ALA A 174 -4.60 -0.27 18.94
N ALA A 175 -4.10 0.11 20.12
CA ALA A 175 -4.85 0.06 21.36
C ALA A 175 -5.85 1.22 21.46
N SER A 176 -6.91 1.06 22.26
CA SER A 176 -7.88 2.14 22.51
C SER A 176 -7.29 3.31 23.30
N SER A 177 -6.21 3.10 23.98
CA SER A 177 -5.41 4.10 24.74
C SER A 177 -4.51 4.95 23.86
N GLY A 178 -4.30 4.57 22.57
CA GLY A 178 -3.54 5.31 21.58
C GLY A 178 -2.19 4.68 21.20
N GLU A 179 -1.70 3.72 22.00
CA GLU A 179 -0.46 3.01 21.68
C GLU A 179 -0.61 2.17 20.42
N LYS A 180 0.48 2.11 19.65
CA LYS A 180 0.58 1.34 18.43
C LYS A 180 1.81 0.47 18.44
N SER A 181 1.76 -0.66 17.76
CA SER A 181 2.91 -1.54 17.59
C SER A 181 2.91 -2.19 16.20
N VAL A 182 4.11 -2.44 15.71
CA VAL A 182 4.33 -3.28 14.51
C VAL A 182 4.27 -4.74 14.96
N ILE A 183 3.49 -5.56 14.25
CA ILE A 183 3.45 -7.01 14.46
C ILE A 183 4.35 -7.70 13.44
N THR A 184 4.12 -7.44 12.15
CA THR A 184 4.93 -7.96 11.06
C THR A 184 5.00 -6.97 9.92
N LEU A 185 6.09 -7.02 9.16
CA LEU A 185 6.29 -6.26 7.94
C LEU A 185 6.66 -7.21 6.81
N ASN A 186 6.21 -6.87 5.61
CA ASN A 186 6.58 -7.53 4.36
C ASN A 186 6.30 -9.05 4.33
N GLU A 187 5.15 -9.48 4.87
CA GLU A 187 4.71 -10.86 4.73
C GLU A 187 4.32 -11.15 3.27
N ALA A 188 5.10 -11.96 2.57
CA ALA A 188 4.87 -12.36 1.18
C ALA A 188 4.88 -13.90 0.99
N VAL A 189 4.57 -14.64 2.05
CA VAL A 189 4.59 -16.11 2.05
C VAL A 189 3.61 -16.71 1.03
N HIS A 190 2.45 -16.06 0.82
CA HIS A 190 1.44 -16.46 -0.15
C HIS A 190 1.95 -16.45 -1.61
N LEU A 191 3.03 -15.71 -1.91
CA LEU A 191 3.64 -15.72 -3.24
C LEU A 191 4.60 -16.91 -3.47
N ARG A 192 5.08 -17.54 -2.39
CA ARG A 192 6.07 -18.62 -2.44
C ARG A 192 5.44 -20.00 -2.55
N HIS A 193 4.14 -20.12 -2.33
CA HIS A 193 3.40 -21.36 -2.44
C HIS A 193 2.52 -21.34 -3.69
N PRO A 194 2.54 -22.40 -4.50
CA PRO A 194 1.69 -22.55 -5.67
C PRO A 194 0.21 -22.59 -5.31
#